data_136c4c9e3f21a1d586a63e731664a29a
#
_entry.id   136c4c9e3f21a1d586a63e731664a29a
#
_cell.length_a   1.000
_cell.length_b   1.000
_cell.length_c   1.000
_cell.angle_alpha   90.00
_cell.angle_beta   90.00
_cell.angle_gamma   90.00
#
_symmetry.space_group_name_H-M   'P 1'
#
loop_
_entity.id
_entity.type
_entity.pdbx_description
1 polymer ?
#
loop_
_entity_poly.entity_id
_entity_poly.type
_entity_poly.pdbx_seq_one_letter_code
_entity_poly.pdbx_strand_id
1 'polypeptide(L)'
;MTDDSASVVAVRIGANELARICRTFNADMGGYDPKIVKVISNTGEIARTRYARPDDGKIWTTECRLKGNRILWRTVDADGPRSGLGRWRDGPSDENITFELAGESILIRTTWLDGSTNANSYVVK
;
A
#
# COMPACT_ATOMS: atom_id res chain seq x y z
N MET A 1 7.78 -20.92 -22.10
CA MET A 1 8.30 -19.59 -22.17
C MET A 1 7.24 -18.54 -22.07
N THR A 2 6.22 -18.64 -22.78
CA THR A 2 5.17 -17.65 -22.75
C THR A 2 4.35 -17.67 -21.49
N ASP A 3 4.17 -18.80 -20.87
CA ASP A 3 3.50 -18.84 -19.60
C ASP A 3 4.29 -18.11 -18.58
N ASP A 4 5.60 -18.25 -18.64
CA ASP A 4 6.46 -17.51 -17.76
C ASP A 4 6.33 -16.04 -17.98
N SER A 5 6.08 -15.63 -19.20
CA SER A 5 5.86 -14.22 -19.46
C SER A 5 4.68 -13.68 -18.71
N ALA A 6 3.61 -14.43 -18.64
CA ALA A 6 2.44 -13.99 -17.92
C ALA A 6 2.73 -13.87 -16.42
N SER A 7 3.43 -14.85 -15.86
CA SER A 7 3.81 -14.79 -14.48
C SER A 7 4.74 -13.63 -14.19
N VAL A 8 5.69 -13.44 -15.09
CA VAL A 8 6.65 -12.36 -14.93
C VAL A 8 5.96 -11.02 -15.02
N VAL A 9 5.01 -10.87 -15.92
CA VAL A 9 4.24 -9.62 -16.02
C VAL A 9 3.45 -9.40 -14.75
N ALA A 10 2.87 -10.45 -14.19
CA ALA A 10 2.08 -10.31 -12.97
C ALA A 10 2.91 -9.86 -11.78
N VAL A 11 4.19 -10.21 -11.72
CA VAL A 11 5.04 -9.81 -10.58
C VAL A 11 5.86 -8.57 -10.89
N ARG A 12 5.88 -8.13 -12.13
CA ARG A 12 6.65 -6.93 -12.50
C ARG A 12 5.77 -5.70 -12.43
N ILE A 13 5.65 -5.19 -11.25
CA ILE A 13 4.91 -3.95 -11.06
C ILE A 13 5.88 -2.80 -11.25
N GLY A 14 5.59 -1.93 -12.21
CA GLY A 14 6.41 -0.76 -12.46
C GLY A 14 6.25 0.28 -11.37
N ALA A 15 7.12 1.29 -11.37
CA ALA A 15 7.12 2.31 -10.34
C ALA A 15 5.79 3.07 -10.27
N ASN A 16 5.19 3.39 -11.41
CA ASN A 16 3.90 4.09 -11.41
C ASN A 16 2.80 3.25 -10.78
N GLU A 17 2.79 1.97 -11.04
CA GLU A 17 1.80 1.08 -10.48
C GLU A 17 2.02 0.89 -8.98
N LEU A 18 3.28 0.77 -8.59
CA LEU A 18 3.64 0.70 -7.17
C LEU A 18 3.10 1.94 -6.43
N ALA A 19 3.30 3.11 -7.00
CA ALA A 19 2.80 4.35 -6.40
C ALA A 19 1.28 4.33 -6.26
N ARG A 20 0.57 3.87 -7.30
CA ARG A 20 -0.89 3.79 -7.26
C ARG A 20 -1.36 2.83 -6.16
N ILE A 21 -0.74 1.65 -6.09
CA ILE A 21 -1.11 0.64 -5.10
C ILE A 21 -0.83 1.15 -3.70
N CYS A 22 0.33 1.75 -3.47
CA CYS A 22 0.70 2.22 -2.14
C CYS A 22 -0.13 3.42 -1.69
N ARG A 23 -0.49 4.33 -2.60
CA ARG A 23 -1.43 5.41 -2.28
C ARG A 23 -2.78 4.86 -1.86
N THR A 24 -3.28 3.91 -2.65
CA THR A 24 -4.58 3.30 -2.40
C THR A 24 -4.59 2.58 -1.05
N PHE A 25 -3.55 1.81 -0.78
CA PHE A 25 -3.41 1.11 0.48
C PHE A 25 -3.39 2.09 1.66
N ASN A 26 -2.59 3.14 1.56
CA ASN A 26 -2.47 4.10 2.66
C ASN A 26 -3.81 4.78 2.95
N ALA A 27 -4.56 5.14 1.92
CA ALA A 27 -5.89 5.72 2.08
C ALA A 27 -6.88 4.71 2.66
N ASP A 28 -6.85 3.49 2.17
CA ASP A 28 -7.76 2.43 2.62
C ASP A 28 -7.61 2.16 4.10
N MET A 29 -6.39 2.19 4.60
CA MET A 29 -6.10 1.96 6.00
C MET A 29 -6.80 2.99 6.90
N GLY A 30 -6.90 4.23 6.43
CA GLY A 30 -7.57 5.29 7.17
C GLY A 30 -9.04 5.49 6.80
N GLY A 31 -9.51 4.81 5.77
CA GLY A 31 -10.88 5.00 5.29
C GLY A 31 -11.07 6.25 4.46
N TYR A 32 -10.02 6.73 3.80
CA TYR A 32 -10.05 7.96 3.02
C TYR A 32 -9.96 7.70 1.52
N ASP A 33 -10.18 8.75 0.74
CA ASP A 33 -10.05 8.70 -0.71
C ASP A 33 -8.57 8.75 -1.08
N PRO A 34 -8.09 7.86 -1.97
CA PRO A 34 -6.69 7.91 -2.42
C PRO A 34 -6.23 9.24 -3.00
N LYS A 35 -7.16 10.10 -3.41
CA LYS A 35 -6.81 11.43 -3.94
C LYS A 35 -6.06 12.29 -2.95
N ILE A 36 -6.27 12.10 -1.65
CA ILE A 36 -5.60 12.93 -0.65
C ILE A 36 -4.18 12.47 -0.37
N VAL A 37 -3.79 11.29 -0.85
CA VAL A 37 -2.49 10.71 -0.56
C VAL A 37 -1.49 11.13 -1.62
N LYS A 38 -0.33 11.60 -1.16
CA LYS A 38 0.77 12.03 -2.02
C LYS A 38 1.93 11.07 -1.94
N VAL A 39 2.61 10.89 -3.07
CA VAL A 39 3.83 10.10 -3.12
C VAL A 39 5.01 11.01 -2.79
N ILE A 40 5.76 10.66 -1.76
CA ILE A 40 6.92 11.43 -1.32
C ILE A 40 8.18 10.95 -2.03
N SER A 41 8.33 9.64 -2.12
CA SER A 41 9.47 9.05 -2.81
C SER A 41 9.07 7.68 -3.34
N ASN A 42 9.76 7.24 -4.37
CA ASN A 42 9.46 5.99 -5.04
C ASN A 42 10.74 5.47 -5.69
N THR A 43 11.28 4.39 -5.16
CA THR A 43 12.49 3.77 -5.69
C THR A 43 12.19 2.71 -6.74
N GLY A 44 10.92 2.41 -6.99
CA GLY A 44 10.51 1.29 -7.81
C GLY A 44 10.27 0.02 -7.01
N GLU A 45 10.84 -0.07 -5.83
CA GLU A 45 10.63 -1.20 -4.90
C GLU A 45 9.89 -0.77 -3.65
N ILE A 46 10.15 0.43 -3.18
CA ILE A 46 9.51 1.00 -1.99
C ILE A 46 8.96 2.36 -2.36
N ALA A 47 7.68 2.57 -2.06
CA ALA A 47 7.06 3.87 -2.21
C ALA A 47 6.70 4.43 -0.84
N ARG A 48 7.05 5.69 -0.61
CA ARG A 48 6.67 6.41 0.60
C ARG A 48 5.53 7.35 0.25
N THR A 49 4.43 7.24 0.98
CA THR A 49 3.23 8.06 0.73
C THR A 49 2.78 8.68 2.04
N ARG A 50 2.10 9.84 1.93
CA ARG A 50 1.58 10.53 3.10
C ARG A 50 0.29 11.27 2.78
N TYR A 51 -0.49 11.54 3.81
CA TYR A 51 -1.62 12.45 3.71
C TYR A 51 -1.81 13.16 5.05
N ALA A 52 -2.46 14.33 4.99
CA ALA A 52 -2.90 15.02 6.19
C ALA A 52 -4.33 14.57 6.47
N ARG A 53 -4.58 14.08 7.67
CA ARG A 53 -5.91 13.59 8.04
C ARG A 53 -6.89 14.77 8.03
N PRO A 54 -8.02 14.63 7.33
CA PRO A 54 -9.00 15.73 7.25
C PRO A 54 -9.54 16.17 8.61
N ASP A 55 -9.61 15.25 9.57
CA ASP A 55 -10.21 15.53 10.88
C ASP A 55 -9.35 16.40 11.76
N ASP A 56 -8.05 16.15 11.81
CA ASP A 56 -7.16 16.82 12.76
C ASP A 56 -5.89 17.37 12.13
N GLY A 57 -5.70 17.19 10.83
CA GLY A 57 -4.52 17.67 10.13
C GLY A 57 -3.23 16.91 10.41
N LYS A 58 -3.29 15.84 11.19
CA LYS A 58 -2.09 15.06 11.46
C LYS A 58 -1.60 14.36 10.21
N ILE A 59 -0.28 14.36 10.04
CA ILE A 59 0.35 13.72 8.88
C ILE A 59 0.54 12.23 9.17
N TRP A 60 0.09 11.40 8.24
CA TRP A 60 0.26 9.96 8.31
C TRP A 60 1.13 9.51 7.14
N THR A 61 2.31 9.00 7.43
CA THR A 61 3.28 8.58 6.43
C THR A 61 3.57 7.10 6.56
N THR A 62 3.54 6.40 5.43
CA THR A 62 3.91 4.98 5.40
C THR A 62 4.87 4.72 4.26
N GLU A 63 5.61 3.64 4.38
CA GLU A 63 6.31 3.03 3.26
C GLU A 63 5.66 1.71 2.94
N CYS A 64 5.60 1.37 1.66
CA CYS A 64 4.95 0.19 1.18
C CYS A 64 5.79 -0.45 0.09
N ARG A 65 5.81 -1.78 0.08
CA ARG A 65 6.44 -2.58 -0.95
C ARG A 65 5.58 -3.80 -1.21
N LEU A 66 5.84 -4.49 -2.30
CA LEU A 66 5.01 -5.60 -2.73
C LEU A 66 5.81 -6.89 -2.72
N LYS A 67 5.12 -7.96 -2.33
CA LYS A 67 5.63 -9.32 -2.48
C LYS A 67 4.55 -10.13 -3.17
N GLY A 68 4.69 -10.31 -4.50
CA GLY A 68 3.60 -10.83 -5.29
C GLY A 68 2.42 -9.89 -5.24
N ASN A 69 1.27 -10.39 -4.84
CA ASN A 69 0.08 -9.55 -4.67
C ASN A 69 -0.10 -9.07 -3.22
N ARG A 70 0.85 -9.34 -2.35
CA ARG A 70 0.79 -8.93 -0.95
C ARG A 70 1.43 -7.57 -0.77
N ILE A 71 0.77 -6.71 -0.01
CA ILE A 71 1.29 -5.41 0.37
C ILE A 71 1.97 -5.52 1.72
N LEU A 72 3.24 -5.15 1.78
CA LEU A 72 4.01 -5.06 3.01
C LEU A 72 4.21 -3.58 3.31
N TRP A 73 4.11 -3.20 4.57
CA TRP A 73 4.16 -1.78 4.91
C TRP A 73 4.80 -1.54 6.27
N ARG A 74 5.19 -0.29 6.48
CA ARG A 74 5.67 0.16 7.79
C ARG A 74 5.35 1.64 7.95
N THR A 75 5.30 2.09 9.19
CA THR A 75 5.08 3.50 9.49
C THR A 75 6.39 4.26 9.39
N VAL A 76 6.26 5.57 9.09
CA VAL A 76 7.39 6.49 9.09
C VAL A 76 7.06 7.61 10.04
N ASP A 77 7.85 7.73 11.12
CA ASP A 77 7.66 8.76 12.13
C ASP A 77 8.75 9.82 11.95
N ALA A 78 8.59 10.63 10.91
CA ALA A 78 9.61 11.60 10.53
C ALA A 78 9.68 12.79 11.48
N ASP A 79 8.56 13.14 12.12
CA ASP A 79 8.47 14.33 12.95
C ASP A 79 8.29 14.02 14.44
N GLY A 80 8.26 12.76 14.78
CA GLY A 80 8.05 12.35 16.17
C GLY A 80 9.35 12.25 16.95
N PRO A 81 9.25 12.07 18.25
CA PRO A 81 10.44 11.93 19.10
C PRO A 81 11.27 10.70 18.78
N ARG A 82 10.71 9.75 18.10
CA ARG A 82 11.44 8.56 17.66
C ARG A 82 11.98 8.67 16.25
N SER A 83 11.50 9.63 15.48
CA SER A 83 11.87 9.95 14.11
C SER A 83 12.58 8.82 13.38
N GLY A 84 11.83 7.80 12.99
CA GLY A 84 12.41 6.65 12.34
C GLY A 84 11.41 5.78 11.66
N LEU A 85 11.90 4.64 11.20
CA LEU A 85 11.10 3.68 10.47
C LEU A 85 10.53 2.65 11.43
N GLY A 86 9.25 2.35 11.26
CA GLY A 86 8.65 1.26 12.00
C GLY A 86 9.07 -0.09 11.45
N ARG A 87 8.58 -1.14 12.07
CA ARG A 87 8.83 -2.51 11.63
C ARG A 87 7.99 -2.80 10.37
N TRP A 88 8.59 -3.51 9.42
CA TRP A 88 7.81 -4.02 8.30
C TRP A 88 6.74 -4.99 8.79
N ARG A 89 5.51 -4.78 8.33
CA ARG A 89 4.38 -5.65 8.64
C ARG A 89 4.32 -6.75 7.60
N ASP A 90 5.17 -7.76 7.77
CA ASP A 90 5.35 -8.83 6.79
C ASP A 90 5.36 -10.22 7.42
N GLY A 91 5.11 -10.31 8.71
CA GLY A 91 5.17 -11.57 9.44
C GLY A 91 3.85 -12.32 9.47
N PRO A 92 3.87 -13.55 10.00
CA PRO A 92 2.65 -14.36 10.10
C PRO A 92 1.65 -13.84 11.13
N SER A 93 2.11 -12.97 12.03
CA SER A 93 1.22 -12.36 13.02
C SER A 93 0.61 -11.05 12.54
N ASP A 94 0.99 -10.59 11.36
CA ASP A 94 0.43 -9.37 10.79
C ASP A 94 -0.76 -9.70 9.90
N GLU A 95 -1.66 -8.75 9.74
CA GLU A 95 -2.76 -8.91 8.80
C GLU A 95 -2.23 -9.14 7.39
N ASN A 96 -2.95 -9.92 6.60
CA ASN A 96 -2.59 -10.18 5.22
C ASN A 96 -3.33 -9.19 4.32
N ILE A 97 -2.59 -8.32 3.67
CA ILE A 97 -3.16 -7.29 2.81
C ILE A 97 -2.74 -7.61 1.38
N THR A 98 -3.73 -7.72 0.49
CA THR A 98 -3.49 -8.03 -0.91
C THR A 98 -4.17 -7.00 -1.80
N PHE A 99 -3.73 -6.95 -3.06
CA PHE A 99 -4.34 -6.06 -4.04
C PHE A 99 -4.65 -6.83 -5.31
N GLU A 100 -5.64 -6.32 -6.05
CA GLU A 100 -5.96 -6.79 -7.40
C GLU A 100 -6.15 -5.57 -8.29
N LEU A 101 -5.60 -5.66 -9.49
CA LEU A 101 -5.70 -4.59 -10.48
C LEU A 101 -6.71 -4.94 -11.54
N ALA A 102 -7.58 -4.01 -11.89
CA ALA A 102 -8.53 -4.15 -12.97
C ALA A 102 -8.67 -2.80 -13.66
N GLY A 103 -7.83 -2.56 -14.66
CA GLY A 103 -7.79 -1.26 -15.32
C GLY A 103 -7.36 -0.18 -14.35
N GLU A 104 -8.19 0.85 -14.18
CA GLU A 104 -7.93 1.92 -13.23
C GLU A 104 -8.40 1.59 -11.83
N SER A 105 -9.04 0.44 -11.64
CA SER A 105 -9.54 0.04 -10.34
C SER A 105 -8.51 -0.78 -9.58
N ILE A 106 -8.42 -0.53 -8.29
CA ILE A 106 -7.56 -1.28 -7.38
C ILE A 106 -8.42 -1.77 -6.24
N LEU A 107 -8.43 -3.08 -6.04
CA LEU A 107 -9.11 -3.71 -4.91
C LEU A 107 -8.08 -3.98 -3.82
N ILE A 108 -8.36 -3.51 -2.62
CA ILE A 108 -7.53 -3.80 -1.44
C ILE A 108 -8.32 -4.74 -0.54
N ARG A 109 -7.74 -5.88 -0.23
CA ARG A 109 -8.36 -6.87 0.66
C ARG A 109 -7.46 -7.07 1.87
N THR A 110 -8.04 -6.92 3.05
CA THR A 110 -7.34 -7.16 4.31
C THR A 110 -7.97 -8.35 5.01
N THR A 111 -7.14 -9.31 5.39
CA THR A 111 -7.57 -10.48 6.15
C THR A 111 -6.85 -10.45 7.48
N TRP A 112 -7.63 -10.45 8.57
CA TRP A 112 -7.08 -10.43 9.92
C TRP A 112 -6.85 -11.84 10.44
N LEU A 113 -6.17 -11.94 11.57
CA LEU A 113 -5.80 -13.25 12.14
C LEU A 113 -7.00 -14.08 12.55
N ASP A 114 -8.11 -13.43 12.89
CA ASP A 114 -9.35 -14.14 13.25
C ASP A 114 -10.12 -14.66 12.03
N GLY A 115 -9.57 -14.43 10.83
CA GLY A 115 -10.20 -14.87 9.59
C GLY A 115 -11.17 -13.89 8.99
N SER A 116 -11.47 -12.78 9.68
CA SER A 116 -12.35 -11.76 9.10
C SER A 116 -11.64 -11.03 7.96
N THR A 117 -12.41 -10.57 6.99
CA THR A 117 -11.88 -9.90 5.82
C THR A 117 -12.64 -8.61 5.55
N ASN A 118 -11.93 -7.67 4.93
CA ASN A 118 -12.52 -6.44 4.44
C ASN A 118 -11.96 -6.20 3.04
N ALA A 119 -12.80 -5.75 2.12
CA ALA A 119 -12.36 -5.51 0.74
C ALA A 119 -13.03 -4.23 0.23
N ASN A 120 -12.21 -3.34 -0.30
CA ASN A 120 -12.69 -2.08 -0.87
C ASN A 120 -12.01 -1.85 -2.22
N SER A 121 -12.78 -1.32 -3.16
CA SER A 121 -12.31 -1.07 -4.51
C SER A 121 -12.28 0.44 -4.76
N TYR A 122 -11.23 0.91 -5.43
CA TYR A 122 -11.01 2.32 -5.70
C TYR A 122 -10.65 2.52 -7.16
N VAL A 123 -11.12 3.61 -7.74
CA VAL A 123 -10.66 4.04 -9.06
C VAL A 123 -9.51 5.02 -8.81
N VAL A 124 -8.32 4.67 -9.25
CA VAL A 124 -7.11 5.44 -8.99
C VAL A 124 -6.36 5.65 -10.29
N LYS A 125 -6.27 6.90 -10.70
CA LYS A 125 -5.59 7.28 -11.95
C LYS A 125 -4.13 7.64 -11.74
#